data_361e83fb49fcd189eb81d017cc28450f
#
_entry.id   361e83fb49fcd189eb81d017cc28450f
#
_cell.length_a   1.000
_cell.length_b   1.000
_cell.length_c   1.000
_cell.angle_alpha   90.00
_cell.angle_beta   90.00
_cell.angle_gamma   90.00
#
_symmetry.space_group_name_H-M   'P 1'
#
loop_
_entity.id
_entity.type
_entity.pdbx_description
1 polymer ?
#
loop_
_entity_poly.entity_id
_entity_poly.type
_entity_poly.pdbx_seq_one_letter_code
_entity_poly.pdbx_strand_id
1 'polypeptide(L)'
;MRFLGIDYGTRRIGLSFGDDLGVATPLPALTEADEGKRWQALLVVARTRRADEIVVGHPLNMDDSVGPKAKEAEALAEKLRVELGVPVHLVDERLTSYEAEATIAKAKRREVRASGLIDSRAATLILQDFLDQRNPPLLDPPEDE
;
A
#
# COMPACT_ATOMS: atom_id res chain seq x y z
N MET A 1 0.36 -13.14 -10.19
CA MET A 1 -0.59 -12.08 -9.85
C MET A 1 0.18 -10.85 -9.34
N ARG A 2 -0.26 -9.67 -9.71
CA ARG A 2 0.43 -8.41 -9.36
C ARG A 2 -0.45 -7.54 -8.50
N PHE A 3 0.16 -6.90 -7.52
CA PHE A 3 -0.57 -6.09 -6.53
C PHE A 3 0.04 -4.69 -6.45
N LEU A 4 -0.83 -3.69 -6.33
CA LEU A 4 -0.40 -2.32 -6.12
C LEU A 4 -0.89 -1.89 -4.75
N GLY A 5 0.01 -1.43 -3.88
CA GLY A 5 -0.35 -0.92 -2.56
C GLY A 5 -0.37 0.60 -2.59
N ILE A 6 -1.35 1.18 -1.92
CA ILE A 6 -1.57 2.63 -1.92
C ILE A 6 -1.77 3.15 -0.51
N ASP A 7 -1.04 4.20 -0.17
CA ASP A 7 -1.26 4.98 1.03
C ASP A 7 -1.68 6.37 0.56
N TYR A 8 -2.99 6.65 0.66
CA TYR A 8 -3.55 7.87 0.12
C TYR A 8 -3.39 9.03 1.09
N GLY A 9 -2.55 9.99 0.73
CA GLY A 9 -2.34 11.19 1.50
C GLY A 9 -2.93 12.41 0.81
N THR A 10 -3.05 13.50 1.55
CA THR A 10 -3.64 14.74 1.03
C THR A 10 -2.81 15.34 -0.10
N ARG A 11 -1.51 15.26 0.01
CA ARG A 11 -0.60 15.85 -0.98
C ARG A 11 0.21 14.83 -1.75
N ARG A 12 0.30 13.62 -1.25
CA ARG A 12 1.12 12.58 -1.83
C ARG A 12 0.38 11.25 -1.76
N ILE A 13 0.67 10.43 -2.73
CA ILE A 13 0.17 9.06 -2.71
C ILE A 13 1.37 8.15 -2.66
N GLY A 14 1.54 7.44 -1.54
CA GLY A 14 2.59 6.45 -1.41
C GLY A 14 2.22 5.19 -2.16
N LEU A 15 3.17 4.57 -2.82
CA LEU A 15 2.93 3.41 -3.67
C LEU A 15 3.88 2.27 -3.37
N SER A 16 3.39 1.06 -3.52
CA SER A 16 4.22 -0.13 -3.41
C SER A 16 3.73 -1.17 -4.41
N PHE A 17 4.57 -2.13 -4.69
CA PHE A 17 4.29 -3.17 -5.67
C PHE A 17 4.71 -4.52 -5.12
N GLY A 18 3.94 -5.54 -5.41
CA GLY A 18 4.29 -6.91 -5.03
C GLY A 18 3.67 -7.89 -5.99
N ASP A 19 4.12 -9.14 -5.90
CA ASP A 19 3.59 -10.19 -6.75
C ASP A 19 3.52 -11.50 -5.93
N ASP A 20 3.42 -12.61 -6.62
CA ASP A 20 3.28 -13.92 -5.97
C ASP A 20 4.49 -14.32 -5.14
N LEU A 21 5.60 -13.60 -5.26
CA LEU A 21 6.75 -13.86 -4.41
C LEU A 21 6.51 -13.40 -2.98
N GLY A 22 5.48 -12.56 -2.78
CA GLY A 22 5.06 -12.19 -1.43
C GLY A 22 5.87 -11.06 -0.78
N VAL A 23 6.65 -10.33 -1.56
CA VAL A 23 7.47 -9.22 -1.04
C VAL A 23 7.00 -7.92 -1.63
N ALA A 24 6.66 -6.96 -0.77
CA ALA A 24 6.27 -5.62 -1.19
C ALA A 24 7.50 -4.75 -1.34
N THR A 25 7.54 -3.98 -2.42
CA THR A 25 8.66 -3.08 -2.75
C THR A 25 8.11 -1.68 -2.94
N PRO A 26 8.75 -0.64 -2.37
CA PRO A 26 8.26 0.73 -2.54
C PRO A 26 8.48 1.21 -3.96
N LEU A 27 7.54 2.03 -4.44
CA LEU A 27 7.65 2.74 -5.70
C LEU A 27 7.70 4.23 -5.39
N PRO A 28 8.22 5.06 -6.30
CA PRO A 28 8.22 6.50 -6.07
C PRO A 28 6.80 7.01 -5.82
N ALA A 29 6.63 7.83 -4.80
CA ALA A 29 5.34 8.39 -4.45
C ALA A 29 4.90 9.40 -5.52
N LEU A 30 3.58 9.54 -5.67
CA LEU A 30 3.03 10.53 -6.58
C LEU A 30 2.90 11.85 -5.82
N THR A 31 3.55 12.89 -6.35
CA THR A 31 3.62 14.18 -5.68
C THR A 31 3.06 15.32 -6.52
N GLU A 32 2.31 15.00 -7.57
CA GLU A 32 1.65 16.03 -8.37
C GLU A 32 0.77 16.90 -7.50
N ALA A 33 0.94 18.20 -7.62
CA ALA A 33 0.16 19.14 -6.81
C ALA A 33 -1.30 19.17 -7.22
N ASP A 34 -1.58 19.01 -8.51
CA ASP A 34 -2.93 18.99 -9.02
C ASP A 34 -3.58 17.64 -8.77
N GLU A 35 -4.73 17.64 -8.11
CA GLU A 35 -5.43 16.42 -7.75
C GLU A 35 -5.79 15.58 -8.97
N GLY A 36 -6.25 16.21 -10.03
CA GLY A 36 -6.61 15.51 -11.26
C GLY A 36 -5.41 14.85 -11.91
N LYS A 37 -4.28 15.54 -11.93
CA LYS A 37 -3.05 14.98 -12.48
C LYS A 37 -2.53 13.84 -11.62
N ARG A 38 -2.67 13.97 -10.32
CA ARG A 38 -2.26 12.92 -9.38
C ARG A 38 -3.10 11.65 -9.60
N TRP A 39 -4.40 11.83 -9.83
CA TRP A 39 -5.29 10.72 -10.16
C TRP A 39 -4.87 10.04 -11.46
N GLN A 40 -4.60 10.85 -12.51
CA GLN A 40 -4.17 10.29 -13.80
C GLN A 40 -2.84 9.54 -13.66
N ALA A 41 -1.91 10.09 -12.88
CA ALA A 41 -0.63 9.44 -12.64
C ALA A 41 -0.82 8.08 -11.94
N LEU A 42 -1.75 8.02 -11.00
CA LEU A 42 -2.07 6.77 -10.32
C LEU A 42 -2.59 5.73 -11.30
N LEU A 43 -3.48 6.12 -12.19
CA LEU A 43 -4.00 5.20 -13.19
C LEU A 43 -2.89 4.68 -14.12
N VAL A 44 -1.96 5.57 -14.49
CA VAL A 44 -0.84 5.18 -15.33
C VAL A 44 0.01 4.11 -14.63
N VAL A 45 0.31 4.31 -13.35
CA VAL A 45 1.08 3.33 -12.59
C VAL A 45 0.36 1.99 -12.53
N ALA A 46 -0.93 2.01 -12.22
CA ALA A 46 -1.71 0.78 -12.10
C ALA A 46 -1.72 0.00 -13.42
N ARG A 47 -1.88 0.72 -14.53
CA ARG A 47 -1.94 0.10 -15.85
C ARG A 47 -0.56 -0.39 -16.31
N THR A 48 0.45 0.44 -16.10
CA THR A 48 1.82 0.09 -16.50
C THR A 48 2.32 -1.13 -15.75
N ARG A 49 2.01 -1.22 -14.46
CA ARG A 49 2.40 -2.35 -13.64
C ARG A 49 1.48 -3.55 -13.81
N ARG A 50 0.39 -3.39 -14.53
CA ARG A 50 -0.60 -4.44 -14.77
C ARG A 50 -1.09 -5.03 -13.45
N ALA A 51 -1.49 -4.14 -12.54
CA ALA A 51 -1.99 -4.58 -11.25
C ALA A 51 -3.27 -5.41 -11.41
N ASP A 52 -3.26 -6.60 -10.88
CA ASP A 52 -4.44 -7.46 -10.89
C ASP A 52 -5.35 -7.16 -9.72
N GLU A 53 -4.79 -6.70 -8.61
CA GLU A 53 -5.54 -6.30 -7.44
C GLU A 53 -4.85 -5.09 -6.82
N ILE A 54 -5.64 -4.27 -6.13
CA ILE A 54 -5.14 -3.06 -5.49
C ILE A 54 -5.46 -3.11 -4.01
N VAL A 55 -4.53 -2.64 -3.19
CA VAL A 55 -4.67 -2.62 -1.74
C VAL A 55 -4.52 -1.18 -1.28
N VAL A 56 -5.54 -0.65 -0.60
CA VAL A 56 -5.54 0.73 -0.12
C VAL A 56 -5.57 0.73 1.40
N GLY A 57 -4.70 1.52 2.01
CA GLY A 57 -4.71 1.66 3.46
C GLY A 57 -5.99 2.33 3.93
N HIS A 58 -6.55 1.84 5.03
CA HIS A 58 -7.80 2.34 5.60
C HIS A 58 -7.50 2.89 6.99
N PRO A 59 -7.28 4.23 7.12
CA PRO A 59 -6.85 4.82 8.39
C PRO A 59 -8.02 5.06 9.35
N LEU A 60 -8.50 3.99 9.97
CA LEU A 60 -9.55 4.07 10.96
C LEU A 60 -9.05 4.76 12.23
N ASN A 61 -9.97 5.39 12.96
CA ASN A 61 -9.65 5.95 14.25
C ASN A 61 -9.45 4.83 15.27
N MET A 62 -8.82 5.14 16.38
CA MET A 62 -8.49 4.13 17.40
C MET A 62 -9.74 3.45 17.97
N ASP A 63 -10.88 4.13 17.91
CA ASP A 63 -12.14 3.57 18.41
C ASP A 63 -12.94 2.86 17.31
N ASP A 64 -12.29 2.52 16.19
CA ASP A 64 -12.89 1.87 15.01
C ASP A 64 -13.81 2.77 14.21
N SER A 65 -13.96 4.04 14.57
CA SER A 65 -14.80 4.93 13.79
C SER A 65 -14.13 5.35 12.49
N VAL A 66 -14.96 5.73 11.52
CA VAL A 66 -14.50 6.13 10.19
C VAL A 66 -14.43 7.65 10.15
N GLY A 67 -13.21 8.18 10.20
CA GLY A 67 -12.99 9.62 10.11
C GLY A 67 -12.89 10.08 8.66
N PRO A 68 -12.61 11.38 8.43
CA PRO A 68 -12.56 11.93 7.07
C PRO A 68 -11.54 11.24 6.17
N LYS A 69 -10.36 10.91 6.70
CA LYS A 69 -9.34 10.25 5.88
C LYS A 69 -9.72 8.83 5.50
N ALA A 70 -10.39 8.12 6.40
CA ALA A 70 -10.86 6.79 6.10
C ALA A 70 -11.93 6.84 5.01
N LYS A 71 -12.80 7.85 5.05
CA LYS A 71 -13.80 8.03 4.02
C LYS A 71 -13.17 8.36 2.67
N GLU A 72 -12.11 9.14 2.66
CA GLU A 72 -11.38 9.44 1.44
C GLU A 72 -10.77 8.18 0.83
N ALA A 73 -10.22 7.31 1.69
CA ALA A 73 -9.65 6.06 1.23
C ALA A 73 -10.74 5.15 0.66
N GLU A 74 -11.91 5.11 1.30
CA GLU A 74 -13.04 4.33 0.80
C GLU A 74 -13.50 4.85 -0.56
N ALA A 75 -13.58 6.17 -0.72
CA ALA A 75 -13.99 6.78 -1.98
C ALA A 75 -12.96 6.49 -3.08
N LEU A 76 -11.69 6.55 -2.75
CA LEU A 76 -10.63 6.23 -3.70
C LEU A 76 -10.73 4.77 -4.13
N ALA A 77 -10.95 3.87 -3.18
CA ALA A 77 -11.07 2.44 -3.49
C ALA A 77 -12.21 2.19 -4.47
N GLU A 78 -13.35 2.84 -4.24
CA GLU A 78 -14.50 2.67 -5.12
C GLU A 78 -14.22 3.22 -6.51
N LYS A 79 -13.57 4.38 -6.57
CA LYS A 79 -13.21 5.02 -7.82
C LYS A 79 -12.27 4.13 -8.64
N LEU A 80 -11.33 3.50 -7.97
CA LEU A 80 -10.39 2.58 -8.63
C LEU A 80 -11.10 1.33 -9.14
N ARG A 81 -12.04 0.79 -8.35
CA ARG A 81 -12.81 -0.37 -8.80
C ARG A 81 -13.58 -0.08 -10.08
N VAL A 82 -14.21 1.07 -10.13
CA VAL A 82 -14.99 1.47 -11.30
C VAL A 82 -14.09 1.70 -12.51
N GLU A 83 -13.00 2.43 -12.30
CA GLU A 83 -12.13 2.82 -13.40
C GLU A 83 -11.32 1.66 -13.97
N LEU A 84 -10.79 0.81 -13.11
CA LEU A 84 -9.86 -0.26 -13.53
C LEU A 84 -10.52 -1.63 -13.62
N GLY A 85 -11.67 -1.82 -12.97
CA GLY A 85 -12.36 -3.10 -13.03
C GLY A 85 -11.62 -4.22 -12.31
N VAL A 86 -10.79 -3.89 -11.32
CA VAL A 86 -10.06 -4.90 -10.55
C VAL A 86 -10.49 -4.86 -9.09
N PRO A 87 -10.30 -5.96 -8.35
CA PRO A 87 -10.59 -5.95 -6.92
C PRO A 87 -9.73 -4.92 -6.20
N VAL A 88 -10.34 -4.19 -5.28
CA VAL A 88 -9.62 -3.23 -4.44
C VAL A 88 -9.97 -3.54 -2.99
N HIS A 89 -8.93 -3.77 -2.20
CA HIS A 89 -9.08 -4.15 -0.80
C HIS A 89 -8.68 -3.01 0.10
N LEU A 90 -9.39 -2.86 1.22
CA LEU A 90 -9.02 -1.88 2.24
C LEU A 90 -8.35 -2.63 3.38
N VAL A 91 -7.19 -2.14 3.80
CA VAL A 91 -6.42 -2.76 4.88
C VAL A 91 -6.33 -1.77 6.03
N ASP A 92 -6.75 -2.19 7.21
CA ASP A 92 -6.70 -1.36 8.40
C ASP A 92 -5.24 -1.03 8.74
N GLU A 93 -4.88 0.25 8.62
CA GLU A 93 -3.50 0.69 8.85
C GLU A 93 -3.04 0.50 10.28
N ARG A 94 -3.98 0.39 11.23
CA ARG A 94 -3.61 0.15 12.62
C ARG A 94 -3.01 -1.23 12.82
N LEU A 95 -3.25 -2.14 11.87
CA LEU A 95 -2.72 -3.50 11.92
C LEU A 95 -1.34 -3.61 11.31
N THR A 96 -0.87 -2.57 10.61
CA THR A 96 0.48 -2.59 10.09
C THR A 96 1.42 -2.49 11.28
N SER A 97 2.34 -3.41 11.31
CA SER A 97 3.19 -3.60 12.47
C SER A 97 4.06 -2.40 12.75
N TYR A 98 3.85 -1.79 13.89
CA TYR A 98 4.72 -0.73 14.38
C TYR A 98 6.15 -1.25 14.48
N GLU A 99 6.30 -2.51 14.80
CA GLU A 99 7.60 -3.15 14.91
C GLU A 99 8.28 -3.30 13.55
N ALA A 100 7.49 -3.62 12.53
CA ALA A 100 8.05 -3.73 11.18
C ALA A 100 8.58 -2.38 10.72
N GLU A 101 7.93 -1.30 11.11
CA GLU A 101 8.41 0.04 10.80
C GLU A 101 9.73 0.32 11.50
N ALA A 102 9.88 -0.14 12.72
CA ALA A 102 11.12 0.03 13.47
C ALA A 102 12.26 -0.81 12.90
N THR A 103 11.93 -1.95 12.29
CA THR A 103 12.94 -2.83 11.70
C THR A 103 13.38 -2.41 10.32
N ILE A 104 12.68 -1.46 9.70
CA ILE A 104 13.21 -0.86 8.48
C ILE A 104 14.45 -0.10 8.93
N ALA A 105 15.57 -0.74 8.74
CA ALA A 105 16.83 -0.36 9.34
C ALA A 105 17.13 1.10 9.15
N LYS A 106 17.64 1.72 10.21
CA LYS A 106 18.09 3.09 10.16
C LYS A 106 19.07 3.32 9.00
N ALA A 107 19.82 2.30 8.66
CA ALA A 107 20.77 2.34 7.56
C ALA A 107 20.11 2.59 6.22
N LYS A 108 18.90 2.06 6.01
CA LYS A 108 18.18 2.23 4.75
C LYS A 108 17.40 3.52 4.67
N ARG A 109 17.22 4.20 5.79
CA ARG A 109 16.48 5.46 5.79
C ARG A 109 17.10 6.52 4.89
N ARG A 110 18.42 6.60 4.94
CA ARG A 110 19.14 7.60 4.15
C ARG A 110 18.99 7.31 2.66
N GLU A 111 19.13 6.06 2.29
CA GLU A 111 18.98 5.63 0.90
C GLU A 111 17.56 5.82 0.40
N VAL A 112 16.58 5.39 1.19
CA VAL A 112 15.17 5.53 0.84
C VAL A 112 14.80 7.01 0.72
N ARG A 113 15.29 7.83 1.63
CA ARG A 113 15.02 9.26 1.60
C ARG A 113 15.61 9.93 0.37
N ALA A 114 16.83 9.56 0.00
CA ALA A 114 17.50 10.11 -1.16
C ALA A 114 16.82 9.74 -2.46
N SER A 115 16.19 8.56 -2.52
CA SER A 115 15.50 8.10 -3.72
C SER A 115 14.04 8.55 -3.78
N GLY A 116 13.56 9.26 -2.75
CA GLY A 116 12.16 9.69 -2.69
C GLY A 116 11.20 8.59 -2.29
N LEU A 117 11.70 7.43 -1.88
CA LEU A 117 10.86 6.29 -1.53
C LEU A 117 10.35 6.32 -0.10
N ILE A 118 10.80 7.28 0.71
CA ILE A 118 10.36 7.40 2.11
C ILE A 118 8.86 7.59 2.22
N ASP A 119 8.27 8.29 1.24
CA ASP A 119 6.84 8.57 1.25
C ASP A 119 6.01 7.34 0.88
N SER A 120 6.66 6.28 0.43
CA SER A 120 5.98 5.03 0.07
C SER A 120 6.17 3.95 1.12
N ARG A 121 6.81 4.27 2.25
CA ARG A 121 7.04 3.28 3.30
C ARG A 121 5.73 2.71 3.86
N ALA A 122 4.77 3.58 4.13
CA ALA A 122 3.49 3.12 4.65
C ALA A 122 2.76 2.24 3.64
N ALA A 123 2.80 2.61 2.36
CA ALA A 123 2.20 1.80 1.30
C ALA A 123 2.85 0.43 1.23
N THR A 124 4.16 0.36 1.45
CA THR A 124 4.89 -0.91 1.44
C THR A 124 4.46 -1.79 2.60
N LEU A 125 4.31 -1.21 3.80
CA LEU A 125 3.87 -1.96 4.98
C LEU A 125 2.44 -2.45 4.81
N ILE A 126 1.57 -1.61 4.27
CA ILE A 126 0.17 -1.96 4.01
C ILE A 126 0.11 -3.16 3.06
N LEU A 127 0.85 -3.09 1.97
CA LEU A 127 0.84 -4.17 1.00
C LEU A 127 1.48 -5.44 1.56
N GLN A 128 2.59 -5.30 2.28
CA GLN A 128 3.26 -6.45 2.87
C GLN A 128 2.34 -7.17 3.84
N ASP A 129 1.61 -6.42 4.66
CA ASP A 129 0.66 -7.01 5.60
C ASP A 129 -0.42 -7.79 4.86
N PHE A 130 -0.94 -7.24 3.77
CA PHE A 130 -1.94 -7.91 2.95
C PHE A 130 -1.39 -9.19 2.34
N LEU A 131 -0.17 -9.13 1.81
CA LEU A 131 0.45 -10.30 1.20
C LEU A 131 0.73 -11.40 2.22
N ASP A 132 1.15 -11.02 3.42
CA ASP A 132 1.43 -11.97 4.49
C ASP A 132 0.16 -12.69 4.94
N GLN A 133 -0.95 -11.99 4.99
CA GLN A 133 -2.22 -12.60 5.37
C GLN A 133 -2.77 -13.51 4.28
N ARG A 134 -2.55 -13.14 3.04
CA ARG A 134 -3.04 -13.92 1.91
C ARG A 134 -2.20 -15.17 1.70
N ASN A 135 -0.90 -15.05 1.88
CA ASN A 135 0.02 -16.16 1.76
C ASN A 135 0.88 -16.22 3.02
N PRO A 136 0.33 -16.76 4.11
CA PRO A 136 1.09 -16.82 5.35
C PRO A 136 2.41 -17.53 5.10
N PRO A 137 3.51 -17.01 5.64
CA PRO A 137 4.77 -17.68 5.45
C PRO A 137 4.66 -19.11 5.96
N LEU A 138 5.17 -20.02 5.19
CA LEU A 138 5.27 -21.38 5.61
C LEU A 138 6.30 -21.42 6.70
N LEU A 139 5.87 -21.04 7.86
CA LEU A 139 6.68 -21.22 9.01
C LEU A 139 6.75 -22.66 9.26
N ASP A 140 7.58 -23.19 9.78
CA ASP A 140 7.60 -24.44 10.29
C ASP A 140 6.68 -25.36 9.67
N PRO A 141 7.09 -26.21 8.86
CA PRO A 141 6.30 -27.35 8.57
C PRO A 141 6.02 -27.95 9.91
N PRO A 142 4.82 -28.17 10.14
CA PRO A 142 4.40 -28.82 11.31
C PRO A 142 5.20 -30.08 11.39
N GLU A 143 5.88 -30.13 12.12
CA GLU A 143 6.54 -31.15 12.24
C GLU A 143 5.88 -32.21 12.43
N ASP A 144 5.48 -32.45 12.21
CA ASP A 144 5.06 -33.20 12.26
C ASP A 144 4.87 -33.82 11.83
N GLU A 145 5.13 -33.78 11.71
CA GLU A 145 5.16 -34.24 11.44
C GLU A 145 5.33 -34.70 11.44
#